data_e94b2cb428e6657f03e3f0c1003a47d9
#
_entry.id   e94b2cb428e6657f03e3f0c1003a47d9
#
_cell.length_a   1.000
_cell.length_b   1.000
_cell.length_c   1.000
_cell.angle_alpha   90.00
_cell.angle_beta   90.00
_cell.angle_gamma   90.00
#
_symmetry.space_group_name_H-M   'P 1'
#
loop_
_entity.id
_entity.type
_entity.pdbx_description
1 polymer ?
#
loop_
_entity_poly.entity_id
_entity_poly.type
_entity_poly.pdbx_seq_one_letter_code
_entity_poly.pdbx_strand_id
1 'polypeptide(L)'
;DEWWGKGFTEWTNVSKATAQFVGHYQPHLPGELGFYDLRLPEVMRQQVDLAKHFGIGGFCFYYYWFGGRRLLERPLQMFLENPGLDIGFCYCWANENWSRRWDGLEDSILLAQQHSPEDDIAFIDALADAFRDPRYVRVDGKPLLIVYQVALLPDAAATAQRWRRRVIELGFDGIHLVAAKTFDMIDVSRYGFDAVVEFPPHQTAMQDISGEFQALNLEFRGRIYDFEELAKRFGKEDRSDQLLYKTVMPSWDNDARKPGAGHTFVNATPRVYAAWLADACRVTASRALPDHRMLFVNAWNEWAEGAHLEPDRRWGYAYLDATARVLSRYYRDPELNDRLQAHNAGFVKRHDAAVVVHLYFEDLYLKAGGGYYFYSDTLKL
;
A
#
# COMPACT_ATOMS: atom_id res chain seq x y z
N ASP A 1 1.12 1.39 23.23
CA ASP A 1 1.73 1.73 24.53
C ASP A 1 2.24 0.52 25.31
N GLU A 2 1.55 -0.65 25.18
CA GLU A 2 1.86 -1.86 25.98
C GLU A 2 3.30 -2.35 25.79
N TRP A 3 3.84 -2.30 24.57
CA TRP A 3 5.15 -2.90 24.24
C TRP A 3 6.25 -1.88 23.91
N TRP A 4 5.90 -0.69 23.41
CA TRP A 4 6.87 0.33 22.99
C TRP A 4 6.85 1.60 23.84
N GLY A 5 6.08 1.61 24.92
CA GLY A 5 5.96 2.74 25.81
C GLY A 5 4.93 3.79 25.35
N LYS A 6 4.60 4.69 26.27
CA LYS A 6 3.59 5.72 26.06
C LYS A 6 4.03 6.71 24.99
N GLY A 7 3.15 6.95 24.02
CA GLY A 7 3.36 7.95 22.97
C GLY A 7 4.19 7.44 21.78
N PHE A 8 4.60 6.18 21.75
CA PHE A 8 5.25 5.62 20.57
C PHE A 8 4.29 5.58 19.38
N THR A 9 4.78 6.04 18.25
CA THR A 9 4.19 5.88 16.92
C THR A 9 5.30 5.55 15.93
N GLU A 10 4.98 5.02 14.77
CA GLU A 10 5.99 4.79 13.72
C GLU A 10 6.67 6.07 13.23
N TRP A 11 6.03 7.22 13.40
CA TRP A 11 6.67 8.53 13.18
C TRP A 11 7.96 8.71 13.99
N THR A 12 8.07 8.04 15.15
CA THR A 12 9.31 8.04 15.94
C THR A 12 10.47 7.40 15.16
N ASN A 13 10.21 6.33 14.41
CA ASN A 13 11.22 5.68 13.58
C ASN A 13 11.50 6.50 12.32
N VAL A 14 10.47 6.98 11.65
CA VAL A 14 10.59 7.80 10.44
C VAL A 14 11.41 9.06 10.70
N SER A 15 11.06 9.83 11.75
CA SER A 15 11.67 11.15 11.98
C SER A 15 13.13 11.11 12.43
N LYS A 16 13.58 9.99 13.01
CA LYS A 16 14.97 9.81 13.46
C LYS A 16 15.87 9.10 12.43
N ALA A 17 15.28 8.61 11.32
CA ALA A 17 16.06 7.92 10.28
C ALA A 17 17.11 8.85 9.66
N THR A 18 18.24 8.31 9.31
CA THR A 18 19.38 9.05 8.74
C THR A 18 19.94 8.36 7.51
N ALA A 19 20.56 9.13 6.62
CA ALA A 19 21.20 8.57 5.45
C ALA A 19 22.35 7.63 5.80
N GLN A 20 22.37 6.42 5.23
CA GLN A 20 23.36 5.39 5.47
C GLN A 20 24.50 5.39 4.44
N PHE A 21 24.24 5.89 3.24
CA PHE A 21 25.19 5.98 2.13
C PHE A 21 24.95 7.26 1.32
N VAL A 22 25.91 7.63 0.49
CA VAL A 22 25.81 8.84 -0.34
C VAL A 22 24.65 8.71 -1.32
N GLY A 23 23.75 9.68 -1.29
CA GLY A 23 22.52 9.67 -2.10
C GLY A 23 21.33 8.96 -1.48
N HIS A 24 21.48 8.36 -0.30
CA HIS A 24 20.36 7.79 0.45
C HIS A 24 19.39 8.88 0.92
N TYR A 25 18.13 8.76 0.54
CA TYR A 25 17.09 9.69 0.95
C TYR A 25 16.40 9.21 2.23
N GLN A 26 16.87 9.72 3.35
CA GLN A 26 16.25 9.56 4.66
C GLN A 26 16.44 10.85 5.46
N PRO A 27 15.46 11.24 6.28
CA PRO A 27 14.15 10.63 6.51
C PRO A 27 13.12 10.93 5.42
N HIS A 28 12.16 10.03 5.20
CA HIS A 28 10.97 10.28 4.40
C HIS A 28 9.99 11.13 5.21
N LEU A 29 9.88 12.40 4.93
CA LEU A 29 9.05 13.32 5.73
C LEU A 29 7.72 13.61 5.03
N PRO A 30 6.60 13.62 5.78
CA PRO A 30 5.29 13.87 5.22
C PRO A 30 5.15 15.31 4.70
N GLY A 31 4.35 15.46 3.65
CA GLY A 31 3.93 16.72 3.08
C GLY A 31 2.81 17.37 3.91
N GLU A 32 1.71 17.73 3.24
CA GLU A 32 0.64 18.51 3.87
C GLU A 32 -0.15 17.78 4.95
N LEU A 33 -0.24 16.43 4.89
CA LEU A 33 -0.90 15.67 5.94
C LEU A 33 -0.15 15.70 7.27
N GLY A 34 1.14 16.06 7.26
CA GLY A 34 1.97 16.14 8.46
C GLY A 34 2.14 14.79 9.16
N PHE A 35 2.61 14.85 10.41
CA PHE A 35 2.73 13.69 11.29
C PHE A 35 1.40 13.42 11.98
N TYR A 36 0.48 12.84 11.26
CA TYR A 36 -0.90 12.66 11.68
C TYR A 36 -1.08 11.52 12.70
N ASP A 37 -2.23 11.56 13.36
CA ASP A 37 -2.70 10.48 14.24
C ASP A 37 -3.94 9.81 13.61
N LEU A 38 -3.81 8.53 13.27
CA LEU A 38 -4.89 7.74 12.66
C LEU A 38 -6.11 7.51 13.58
N ARG A 39 -6.05 7.96 14.83
CA ARG A 39 -7.20 7.95 15.75
C ARG A 39 -8.13 9.13 15.55
N LEU A 40 -7.77 10.08 14.68
CA LEU A 40 -8.55 11.28 14.38
C LEU A 40 -9.39 11.07 13.11
N PRO A 41 -10.73 11.20 13.18
CA PRO A 41 -11.61 11.04 12.03
C PRO A 41 -11.31 12.01 10.88
N GLU A 42 -10.83 13.20 11.19
CA GLU A 42 -10.45 14.23 10.22
C GLU A 42 -9.31 13.77 9.33
N VAL A 43 -8.33 13.06 9.88
CA VAL A 43 -7.21 12.49 9.11
C VAL A 43 -7.73 11.46 8.12
N MET A 44 -8.59 10.56 8.58
CA MET A 44 -9.19 9.54 7.70
C MET A 44 -9.98 10.19 6.55
N ARG A 45 -10.73 11.27 6.84
CA ARG A 45 -11.45 12.01 5.80
C ARG A 45 -10.49 12.63 4.79
N GLN A 46 -9.44 13.30 5.25
CA GLN A 46 -8.42 13.88 4.36
C GLN A 46 -7.77 12.81 3.47
N GLN A 47 -7.44 11.63 4.03
CA GLN A 47 -6.89 10.52 3.27
C GLN A 47 -7.87 9.99 2.21
N VAL A 48 -9.15 9.83 2.57
CA VAL A 48 -10.20 9.40 1.64
C VAL A 48 -10.40 10.43 0.52
N ASP A 49 -10.52 11.71 0.86
CA ASP A 49 -10.71 12.78 -0.11
C ASP A 49 -9.53 12.87 -1.08
N LEU A 50 -8.31 12.75 -0.55
CA LEU A 50 -7.10 12.74 -1.34
C LEU A 50 -7.04 11.52 -2.29
N ALA A 51 -7.31 10.33 -1.78
CA ALA A 51 -7.33 9.11 -2.57
C ALA A 51 -8.34 9.18 -3.73
N LYS A 52 -9.56 9.61 -3.45
CA LYS A 52 -10.62 9.79 -4.45
C LYS A 52 -10.24 10.84 -5.48
N HIS A 53 -9.65 11.95 -5.04
CA HIS A 53 -9.23 13.03 -5.95
C HIS A 53 -8.27 12.52 -7.03
N PHE A 54 -7.39 11.59 -6.71
CA PHE A 54 -6.43 11.01 -7.64
C PHE A 54 -6.86 9.66 -8.24
N GLY A 55 -8.15 9.29 -8.12
CA GLY A 55 -8.74 8.13 -8.79
C GLY A 55 -8.51 6.80 -8.11
N ILE A 56 -8.13 6.80 -6.85
CA ILE A 56 -8.00 5.57 -6.05
C ILE A 56 -9.38 5.16 -5.57
N GLY A 57 -9.79 3.92 -5.89
CA GLY A 57 -11.13 3.42 -5.64
C GLY A 57 -11.33 2.74 -4.29
N GLY A 58 -10.26 2.41 -3.56
CA GLY A 58 -10.40 1.70 -2.29
C GLY A 58 -9.13 1.57 -1.50
N PHE A 59 -9.28 1.24 -0.22
CA PHE A 59 -8.21 0.91 0.68
C PHE A 59 -8.24 -0.57 1.07
N CYS A 60 -7.07 -1.20 1.12
CA CYS A 60 -6.87 -2.51 1.71
C CYS A 60 -6.28 -2.33 3.10
N PHE A 61 -7.11 -2.52 4.12
CA PHE A 61 -6.66 -2.37 5.50
C PHE A 61 -6.03 -3.66 6.02
N TYR A 62 -4.92 -3.57 6.74
CA TYR A 62 -4.44 -4.67 7.55
C TYR A 62 -5.44 -4.96 8.68
N TYR A 63 -5.76 -6.22 8.85
CA TYR A 63 -6.60 -6.72 9.92
C TYR A 63 -5.76 -7.64 10.83
N TYR A 64 -5.66 -7.25 12.09
CA TYR A 64 -4.85 -7.97 13.08
C TYR A 64 -5.77 -8.74 14.02
N TRP A 65 -5.73 -10.07 13.93
CA TRP A 65 -6.54 -10.99 14.71
C TRP A 65 -5.67 -12.07 15.34
N PHE A 66 -5.85 -12.31 16.62
CA PHE A 66 -5.06 -13.26 17.43
C PHE A 66 -6.00 -14.02 18.39
N GLY A 67 -6.65 -15.08 17.94
CA GLY A 67 -7.52 -15.90 18.77
C GLY A 67 -8.63 -15.09 19.48
N GLY A 68 -9.34 -14.24 18.76
CA GLY A 68 -10.38 -13.36 19.29
C GLY A 68 -9.88 -11.98 19.77
N ARG A 69 -8.59 -11.78 19.94
CA ARG A 69 -8.00 -10.47 20.27
C ARG A 69 -7.69 -9.68 19.00
N ARG A 70 -8.20 -8.46 18.91
CA ARG A 70 -7.88 -7.50 17.85
C ARG A 70 -6.79 -6.52 18.31
N LEU A 71 -5.94 -6.11 17.38
CA LEU A 71 -4.97 -5.04 17.58
C LEU A 71 -5.18 -3.94 16.52
N LEU A 72 -4.83 -2.71 16.88
CA LEU A 72 -4.91 -1.52 15.99
C LEU A 72 -6.30 -1.34 15.33
N GLU A 73 -7.34 -1.74 16.01
CA GLU A 73 -8.73 -1.79 15.50
C GLU A 73 -9.36 -0.40 15.34
N ARG A 74 -8.87 0.62 16.05
CA ARG A 74 -9.51 1.93 16.11
C ARG A 74 -9.70 2.61 14.75
N PRO A 75 -8.72 2.66 13.84
CA PRO A 75 -8.92 3.25 12.51
C PRO A 75 -10.03 2.55 11.72
N LEU A 76 -10.07 1.21 11.78
CA LEU A 76 -11.09 0.42 11.10
C LEU A 76 -12.49 0.65 11.67
N GLN A 77 -12.60 0.73 13.00
CA GLN A 77 -13.87 1.04 13.66
C GLN A 77 -14.39 2.41 13.26
N MET A 78 -13.52 3.43 13.30
CA MET A 78 -13.88 4.78 12.86
C MET A 78 -14.33 4.82 11.39
N PHE A 79 -13.67 4.04 10.54
CA PHE A 79 -14.06 3.96 9.12
C PHE A 79 -15.47 3.39 8.96
N LEU A 80 -15.78 2.29 9.65
CA LEU A 80 -17.11 1.66 9.64
C LEU A 80 -18.20 2.54 10.27
N GLU A 81 -17.88 3.21 11.37
CA GLU A 81 -18.78 4.15 12.07
C GLU A 81 -19.11 5.40 11.23
N ASN A 82 -18.36 5.68 10.18
CA ASN A 82 -18.51 6.86 9.33
C ASN A 82 -18.84 6.49 7.87
N PRO A 83 -20.10 6.18 7.55
CA PRO A 83 -20.50 5.80 6.19
C PRO A 83 -20.33 6.92 5.16
N GLY A 84 -20.15 8.17 5.60
CA GLY A 84 -19.82 9.31 4.72
C GLY A 84 -18.39 9.28 4.18
N LEU A 85 -17.51 8.37 4.64
CA LEU A 85 -16.23 8.09 4.04
C LEU A 85 -16.45 7.19 2.81
N ASP A 86 -16.89 7.81 1.73
CA ASP A 86 -17.33 7.16 0.50
C ASP A 86 -16.16 6.69 -0.36
N ILE A 87 -15.54 5.59 0.04
CA ILE A 87 -14.47 4.88 -0.69
C ILE A 87 -14.60 3.38 -0.43
N GLY A 88 -14.25 2.56 -1.42
CA GLY A 88 -14.23 1.11 -1.26
C GLY A 88 -13.19 0.63 -0.25
N PHE A 89 -13.41 -0.53 0.36
CA PHE A 89 -12.39 -1.13 1.22
C PHE A 89 -12.46 -2.65 1.25
N CYS A 90 -11.33 -3.27 1.56
CA CYS A 90 -11.24 -4.69 1.88
C CYS A 90 -10.22 -4.90 3.01
N TYR A 91 -10.10 -6.14 3.46
CA TYR A 91 -9.15 -6.51 4.50
C TYR A 91 -8.05 -7.43 3.97
N CYS A 92 -6.86 -7.21 4.52
CA CYS A 92 -5.75 -8.16 4.46
C CYS A 92 -5.44 -8.64 5.87
N TRP A 93 -5.73 -9.91 6.16
CA TRP A 93 -5.35 -10.48 7.45
C TRP A 93 -3.84 -10.65 7.54
N ALA A 94 -3.22 -9.85 8.41
CA ALA A 94 -1.81 -9.96 8.76
C ALA A 94 -1.62 -11.09 9.78
N ASN A 95 -1.59 -12.32 9.29
CA ASN A 95 -1.65 -13.54 10.10
C ASN A 95 -0.28 -14.04 10.57
N GLU A 96 0.69 -13.14 10.69
CA GLU A 96 1.98 -13.42 11.35
C GLU A 96 1.86 -13.24 12.87
N ASN A 97 2.80 -13.79 13.61
CA ASN A 97 2.96 -13.46 15.01
C ASN A 97 3.23 -11.97 15.20
N TRP A 98 2.66 -11.37 16.24
CA TRP A 98 2.98 -10.00 16.61
C TRP A 98 4.33 -9.98 17.30
N SER A 99 5.33 -9.36 16.70
CA SER A 99 6.69 -9.32 17.18
C SER A 99 7.20 -7.88 17.28
N ARG A 100 8.39 -7.68 17.86
CA ARG A 100 9.05 -6.36 17.91
C ARG A 100 9.67 -5.95 16.57
N ARG A 101 8.99 -6.24 15.48
CA ARG A 101 9.43 -5.93 14.11
C ARG A 101 9.69 -4.44 13.88
N TRP A 102 8.93 -3.58 14.55
CA TRP A 102 9.13 -2.12 14.47
C TRP A 102 10.41 -1.61 15.16
N ASP A 103 11.09 -2.48 15.90
CA ASP A 103 12.42 -2.24 16.47
C ASP A 103 13.51 -3.05 15.77
N GLY A 104 13.19 -3.74 14.68
CA GLY A 104 14.09 -4.66 14.00
C GLY A 104 14.35 -5.98 14.76
N LEU A 105 13.57 -6.27 15.80
CA LEU A 105 13.68 -7.49 16.63
C LEU A 105 12.58 -8.50 16.27
N GLU A 106 12.66 -9.06 15.08
CA GLU A 106 11.63 -9.95 14.52
C GLU A 106 11.40 -11.23 15.32
N ASP A 107 12.46 -11.76 15.93
CA ASP A 107 12.41 -12.99 16.72
C ASP A 107 11.75 -12.83 18.10
N SER A 108 11.50 -11.59 18.54
CA SER A 108 10.87 -11.32 19.82
C SER A 108 9.34 -11.32 19.67
N ILE A 109 8.73 -12.49 19.84
CA ILE A 109 7.27 -12.66 19.75
C ILE A 109 6.61 -12.07 21.00
N LEU A 110 5.71 -11.13 20.79
CA LEU A 110 4.90 -10.47 21.81
C LEU A 110 3.51 -11.10 21.94
N LEU A 111 2.95 -11.54 20.81
CA LEU A 111 1.66 -12.22 20.76
C LEU A 111 1.69 -13.25 19.61
N ALA A 112 1.57 -14.52 19.95
CA ALA A 112 1.57 -15.59 18.95
C ALA A 112 0.17 -15.76 18.32
N GLN A 113 0.15 -16.14 17.04
CA GLN A 113 -1.05 -16.62 16.39
C GLN A 113 -1.51 -17.95 17.04
N GLN A 114 -2.81 -18.08 17.20
CA GLN A 114 -3.45 -19.30 17.66
C GLN A 114 -4.49 -19.72 16.62
N HIS A 115 -4.34 -20.93 16.11
CA HIS A 115 -5.23 -21.44 15.08
C HIS A 115 -6.04 -22.61 15.63
N SER A 116 -7.35 -22.54 15.50
CA SER A 116 -8.26 -23.65 15.77
C SER A 116 -9.48 -23.56 14.84
N PRO A 117 -10.23 -24.66 14.66
CA PRO A 117 -11.48 -24.62 13.91
C PRO A 117 -12.49 -23.60 14.47
N GLU A 118 -12.52 -23.43 15.79
CA GLU A 118 -13.39 -22.47 16.47
C GLU A 118 -12.97 -21.03 16.21
N ASP A 119 -11.64 -20.78 16.19
CA ASP A 119 -11.07 -19.47 15.87
C ASP A 119 -11.33 -19.09 14.41
N ASP A 120 -11.25 -20.04 13.46
CA ASP A 120 -11.60 -19.82 12.07
C ASP A 120 -13.05 -19.32 11.92
N ILE A 121 -13.98 -19.87 12.69
CA ILE A 121 -15.38 -19.43 12.69
C ILE A 121 -15.53 -18.06 13.35
N ALA A 122 -14.93 -17.86 14.51
CA ALA A 122 -14.97 -16.59 15.23
C ALA A 122 -14.35 -15.43 14.41
N PHE A 123 -13.31 -15.71 13.64
CA PHE A 123 -12.69 -14.77 12.72
C PHE A 123 -13.70 -14.29 11.65
N ILE A 124 -14.40 -15.20 10.97
CA ILE A 124 -15.40 -14.83 9.97
C ILE A 124 -16.58 -14.10 10.61
N ASP A 125 -17.03 -14.51 11.79
CA ASP A 125 -18.10 -13.81 12.52
C ASP A 125 -17.70 -12.36 12.82
N ALA A 126 -16.45 -12.12 13.20
CA ALA A 126 -15.94 -10.78 13.46
C ALA A 126 -15.84 -9.90 12.19
N LEU A 127 -15.77 -10.49 11.01
CA LEU A 127 -15.74 -9.77 9.72
C LEU A 127 -17.13 -9.52 9.13
N ALA A 128 -18.15 -10.20 9.62
CA ALA A 128 -19.48 -10.25 8.99
C ALA A 128 -20.12 -8.86 8.82
N ASP A 129 -19.99 -7.97 9.81
CA ASP A 129 -20.56 -6.62 9.72
C ASP A 129 -19.84 -5.77 8.67
N ALA A 130 -18.51 -5.89 8.57
CA ALA A 130 -17.77 -5.24 7.50
C ALA A 130 -18.16 -5.81 6.13
N PHE A 131 -18.34 -7.12 6.02
CA PHE A 131 -18.80 -7.75 4.77
C PHE A 131 -20.20 -7.30 4.35
N ARG A 132 -21.06 -6.82 5.26
CA ARG A 132 -22.37 -6.24 4.93
C ARG A 132 -22.30 -4.78 4.49
N ASP A 133 -21.22 -4.08 4.81
CA ASP A 133 -21.05 -2.69 4.40
C ASP A 133 -21.07 -2.56 2.85
N PRO A 134 -21.87 -1.66 2.29
CA PRO A 134 -21.96 -1.51 0.83
C PRO A 134 -20.65 -1.08 0.18
N ARG A 135 -19.72 -0.49 0.93
CA ARG A 135 -18.41 -0.08 0.46
C ARG A 135 -17.40 -1.25 0.41
N TYR A 136 -17.76 -2.40 1.01
CA TYR A 136 -16.83 -3.55 1.02
C TYR A 136 -16.62 -4.09 -0.38
N VAL A 137 -15.36 -4.21 -0.80
CA VAL A 137 -14.99 -4.71 -2.14
C VAL A 137 -15.45 -6.15 -2.32
N ARG A 138 -16.10 -6.41 -3.46
CA ARG A 138 -16.62 -7.73 -3.84
C ARG A 138 -16.10 -8.14 -5.20
N VAL A 139 -15.99 -9.44 -5.38
CA VAL A 139 -15.71 -10.07 -6.67
C VAL A 139 -16.81 -11.09 -6.93
N ASP A 140 -17.53 -10.95 -8.03
CA ASP A 140 -18.70 -11.77 -8.36
C ASP A 140 -19.72 -11.82 -7.18
N GLY A 141 -19.98 -10.68 -6.55
CA GLY A 141 -20.87 -10.54 -5.39
C GLY A 141 -20.30 -10.99 -4.06
N LYS A 142 -19.14 -11.64 -4.03
CA LYS A 142 -18.51 -12.24 -2.83
C LYS A 142 -17.54 -11.26 -2.19
N PRO A 143 -17.55 -11.03 -0.87
CA PRO A 143 -16.58 -10.18 -0.19
C PRO A 143 -15.16 -10.72 -0.39
N LEU A 144 -14.24 -9.80 -0.67
CA LEU A 144 -12.83 -10.11 -0.90
C LEU A 144 -12.06 -10.12 0.42
N LEU A 145 -11.35 -11.20 0.70
CA LEU A 145 -10.46 -11.31 1.86
C LEU A 145 -9.07 -11.73 1.40
N ILE A 146 -8.08 -10.91 1.71
CA ILE A 146 -6.66 -11.23 1.48
C ILE A 146 -6.08 -11.85 2.74
N VAL A 147 -5.28 -12.91 2.58
CA VAL A 147 -4.48 -13.52 3.64
C VAL A 147 -3.00 -13.30 3.33
N TYR A 148 -2.28 -12.69 4.26
CA TYR A 148 -0.89 -12.27 4.02
C TYR A 148 0.08 -13.45 3.87
N GLN A 149 -0.02 -14.47 4.75
CA GLN A 149 0.82 -15.67 4.67
C GLN A 149 -0.01 -16.95 4.83
N VAL A 150 -0.51 -17.47 3.73
CA VAL A 150 -1.35 -18.68 3.74
C VAL A 150 -0.58 -19.89 4.28
N ALA A 151 0.74 -19.95 4.04
CA ALA A 151 1.59 -21.05 4.50
C ALA A 151 1.72 -21.15 6.04
N LEU A 152 1.36 -20.10 6.78
CA LEU A 152 1.34 -20.14 8.25
C LEU A 152 0.08 -20.79 8.82
N LEU A 153 -0.94 -21.03 8.00
CA LEU A 153 -2.13 -21.76 8.43
C LEU A 153 -1.82 -23.25 8.55
N PRO A 154 -2.10 -23.91 9.69
CA PRO A 154 -1.78 -25.33 9.88
C PRO A 154 -2.39 -26.25 8.82
N ASP A 155 -3.62 -25.93 8.39
CA ASP A 155 -4.32 -26.58 7.27
C ASP A 155 -5.15 -25.51 6.55
N ALA A 156 -4.53 -24.84 5.61
CA ALA A 156 -5.12 -23.74 4.86
C ALA A 156 -6.37 -24.18 4.07
N ALA A 157 -6.39 -25.39 3.53
CA ALA A 157 -7.53 -25.90 2.79
C ALA A 157 -8.74 -26.14 3.70
N ALA A 158 -8.53 -26.72 4.86
CA ALA A 158 -9.60 -26.93 5.85
C ALA A 158 -10.09 -25.59 6.41
N THR A 159 -9.20 -24.63 6.68
CA THR A 159 -9.57 -23.27 7.08
C THR A 159 -10.42 -22.59 6.02
N ALA A 160 -9.99 -22.61 4.74
CA ALA A 160 -10.76 -22.03 3.64
C ALA A 160 -12.15 -22.67 3.52
N GLN A 161 -12.26 -23.98 3.70
CA GLN A 161 -13.57 -24.68 3.69
C GLN A 161 -14.47 -24.25 4.85
N ARG A 162 -13.92 -24.06 6.07
CA ARG A 162 -14.69 -23.57 7.24
C ARG A 162 -15.20 -22.16 6.99
N TRP A 163 -14.35 -21.27 6.47
CA TRP A 163 -14.73 -19.91 6.12
C TRP A 163 -15.82 -19.87 5.04
N ARG A 164 -15.68 -20.64 3.96
CA ARG A 164 -16.69 -20.72 2.89
C ARG A 164 -18.04 -21.19 3.41
N ARG A 165 -18.05 -22.17 4.30
CA ARG A 165 -19.28 -22.65 4.92
C ARG A 165 -19.88 -21.57 5.82
N ARG A 166 -19.05 -20.95 6.66
CA ARG A 166 -19.53 -19.96 7.62
C ARG A 166 -20.13 -18.72 6.96
N VAL A 167 -19.54 -18.20 5.90
CA VAL A 167 -20.10 -17.05 5.17
C VAL A 167 -21.45 -17.36 4.54
N ILE A 168 -21.67 -18.58 4.04
CA ILE A 168 -22.99 -19.03 3.55
C ILE A 168 -24.01 -19.08 4.68
N GLU A 169 -23.66 -19.63 5.86
CA GLU A 169 -24.50 -19.62 7.04
C GLU A 169 -24.90 -18.21 7.50
N LEU A 170 -24.02 -17.23 7.28
CA LEU A 170 -24.25 -15.81 7.57
C LEU A 170 -25.07 -15.08 6.50
N GLY A 171 -25.46 -15.77 5.41
CA GLY A 171 -26.32 -15.26 4.35
C GLY A 171 -25.58 -14.58 3.19
N PHE A 172 -24.28 -14.82 3.03
CA PHE A 172 -23.52 -14.35 1.86
C PHE A 172 -23.50 -15.43 0.78
N ASP A 173 -23.32 -15.02 -0.49
CA ASP A 173 -23.22 -15.95 -1.64
C ASP A 173 -21.88 -16.70 -1.71
N GLY A 174 -20.95 -16.39 -0.84
CA GLY A 174 -19.61 -16.95 -0.74
C GLY A 174 -18.60 -15.93 -0.28
N ILE A 175 -17.30 -16.27 -0.41
CA ILE A 175 -16.17 -15.41 -0.12
C ILE A 175 -15.12 -15.56 -1.22
N HIS A 176 -14.53 -14.45 -1.64
CA HIS A 176 -13.40 -14.45 -2.59
C HIS A 176 -12.09 -14.38 -1.81
N LEU A 177 -11.41 -15.53 -1.70
CA LEU A 177 -10.18 -15.69 -0.93
C LEU A 177 -8.95 -15.43 -1.81
N VAL A 178 -8.13 -14.48 -1.39
CA VAL A 178 -6.91 -14.07 -2.10
C VAL A 178 -5.70 -14.31 -1.23
N ALA A 179 -4.69 -14.96 -1.77
CA ALA A 179 -3.43 -15.18 -1.09
C ALA A 179 -2.39 -14.16 -1.51
N ALA A 180 -1.75 -13.46 -0.57
CA ALA A 180 -0.64 -12.58 -0.91
C ALA A 180 0.61 -13.39 -1.25
N LYS A 181 1.27 -13.02 -2.35
CA LYS A 181 2.48 -13.66 -2.85
C LYS A 181 3.69 -13.12 -2.09
N THR A 182 3.86 -13.58 -0.84
CA THR A 182 4.90 -13.08 0.06
C THR A 182 6.17 -13.92 0.03
N PHE A 183 6.18 -15.12 0.60
CA PHE A 183 7.41 -15.92 0.71
C PHE A 183 7.43 -17.13 -0.23
N ASP A 184 6.78 -18.23 0.10
CA ASP A 184 6.96 -19.51 -0.60
C ASP A 184 5.72 -20.01 -1.36
N MET A 185 4.86 -19.13 -1.77
CA MET A 185 3.61 -19.55 -2.33
C MET A 185 3.66 -19.77 -3.83
N ILE A 186 3.32 -20.99 -4.24
CA ILE A 186 3.46 -21.43 -5.61
C ILE A 186 2.09 -21.72 -6.26
N ASP A 187 1.19 -22.41 -5.56
CA ASP A 187 -0.11 -22.82 -6.10
C ASP A 187 -1.21 -22.69 -5.05
N VAL A 188 -2.03 -21.66 -5.19
CA VAL A 188 -3.09 -21.36 -4.23
C VAL A 188 -4.32 -22.24 -4.36
N SER A 189 -4.50 -22.91 -5.49
CA SER A 189 -5.64 -23.81 -5.69
C SER A 189 -5.62 -24.96 -4.69
N ARG A 190 -4.43 -25.42 -4.30
CA ARG A 190 -4.23 -26.47 -3.28
C ARG A 190 -4.75 -26.06 -1.89
N TYR A 191 -4.78 -24.76 -1.63
CA TYR A 191 -5.26 -24.21 -0.37
C TYR A 191 -6.74 -23.78 -0.44
N GLY A 192 -7.40 -23.97 -1.58
CA GLY A 192 -8.79 -23.58 -1.77
C GLY A 192 -9.01 -22.08 -1.89
N PHE A 193 -8.00 -21.33 -2.32
CA PHE A 193 -8.06 -19.91 -2.60
C PHE A 193 -8.41 -19.65 -4.06
N ASP A 194 -9.05 -18.51 -4.34
CA ASP A 194 -9.56 -18.16 -5.67
C ASP A 194 -8.54 -17.38 -6.51
N ALA A 195 -7.66 -16.63 -5.85
CA ALA A 195 -6.71 -15.74 -6.52
C ALA A 195 -5.43 -15.52 -5.71
N VAL A 196 -4.47 -14.91 -6.38
CA VAL A 196 -3.21 -14.43 -5.79
C VAL A 196 -3.14 -12.92 -5.97
N VAL A 197 -2.50 -12.22 -5.05
CA VAL A 197 -2.10 -10.82 -5.20
C VAL A 197 -0.58 -10.70 -5.08
N GLU A 198 0.05 -10.01 -6.02
CA GLU A 198 1.47 -9.67 -5.89
C GLU A 198 1.70 -8.82 -4.63
N PHE A 199 2.86 -8.99 -4.01
CA PHE A 199 3.20 -8.25 -2.79
C PHE A 199 4.68 -7.81 -2.81
N PRO A 200 5.05 -6.86 -3.72
CA PRO A 200 6.41 -6.37 -3.77
C PRO A 200 6.82 -5.68 -2.47
N PRO A 201 8.10 -5.74 -2.04
CA PRO A 201 9.23 -6.32 -2.78
C PRO A 201 9.47 -7.82 -2.52
N HIS A 202 8.50 -8.56 -1.98
CA HIS A 202 8.67 -10.00 -1.74
C HIS A 202 8.93 -10.79 -3.02
N GLN A 203 9.59 -11.94 -2.87
CA GLN A 203 9.92 -12.88 -3.95
C GLN A 203 10.74 -12.29 -5.10
N THR A 204 11.64 -11.37 -4.80
CA THR A 204 12.55 -10.81 -5.77
C THR A 204 13.99 -11.24 -5.49
N ALA A 205 14.52 -12.11 -6.33
CA ALA A 205 15.95 -12.38 -6.37
C ALA A 205 16.65 -11.21 -7.11
N MET A 206 16.87 -10.11 -6.41
CA MET A 206 17.53 -8.92 -6.95
C MET A 206 19.03 -8.99 -6.73
N GLN A 207 19.78 -8.37 -7.65
CA GLN A 207 21.20 -8.18 -7.45
C GLN A 207 21.42 -7.10 -6.37
N ASP A 208 22.19 -7.45 -5.36
CA ASP A 208 22.67 -6.48 -4.37
C ASP A 208 23.77 -5.61 -4.99
N ILE A 209 23.50 -4.30 -5.07
CA ILE A 209 24.43 -3.30 -5.61
C ILE A 209 25.03 -2.42 -4.51
N SER A 210 24.97 -2.83 -3.26
CA SER A 210 25.50 -2.05 -2.12
C SER A 210 26.96 -1.66 -2.28
N GLY A 211 27.76 -2.49 -2.96
CA GLY A 211 29.17 -2.24 -3.22
C GLY A 211 29.43 -1.06 -4.19
N GLU A 212 28.42 -0.56 -4.86
CA GLU A 212 28.55 0.58 -5.80
C GLU A 212 28.37 1.94 -5.08
N PHE A 213 27.99 1.92 -3.78
CA PHE A 213 27.68 3.12 -3.02
C PHE A 213 28.71 3.38 -1.92
N GLN A 214 29.07 4.63 -1.74
CA GLN A 214 29.93 5.07 -0.64
C GLN A 214 29.12 5.09 0.66
N ALA A 215 29.48 4.27 1.63
CA ALA A 215 28.87 4.28 2.94
C ALA A 215 29.18 5.58 3.70
N LEU A 216 28.14 6.16 4.30
CA LEU A 216 28.24 7.22 5.32
C LEU A 216 28.30 6.60 6.71
N ASN A 217 27.52 5.54 6.93
CA ASN A 217 27.59 4.71 8.11
C ASN A 217 28.49 3.49 7.83
N LEU A 218 29.65 3.44 8.47
CA LEU A 218 30.62 2.35 8.28
C LEU A 218 30.14 0.99 8.83
N GLU A 219 29.08 1.00 9.64
CA GLU A 219 28.44 -0.21 10.17
C GLU A 219 27.22 -0.63 9.33
N PHE A 220 26.98 0.02 8.18
CA PHE A 220 25.87 -0.33 7.31
C PHE A 220 25.98 -1.78 6.83
N ARG A 221 24.94 -2.56 7.08
CA ARG A 221 24.78 -3.98 6.72
C ARG A 221 23.51 -4.22 5.89
N GLY A 222 22.84 -3.15 5.54
CA GLY A 222 21.66 -3.20 4.68
C GLY A 222 22.00 -3.62 3.26
N ARG A 223 20.99 -3.72 2.41
CA ARG A 223 21.16 -4.06 1.00
C ARG A 223 20.55 -2.98 0.14
N ILE A 224 21.19 -2.72 -0.98
CA ILE A 224 20.73 -1.73 -1.96
C ILE A 224 20.40 -2.45 -3.26
N TYR A 225 19.23 -2.12 -3.80
CA TYR A 225 18.72 -2.69 -5.05
C TYR A 225 18.28 -1.59 -6.01
N ASP A 226 18.21 -1.89 -7.30
CA ASP A 226 17.71 -0.98 -8.31
C ASP A 226 16.18 -1.12 -8.46
N PHE A 227 15.46 -0.01 -8.26
CA PHE A 227 14.00 0.02 -8.34
C PHE A 227 13.50 -0.17 -9.79
N GLU A 228 14.24 0.31 -10.80
CA GLU A 228 13.82 0.16 -12.18
C GLU A 228 13.91 -1.31 -12.64
N GLU A 229 14.90 -2.05 -12.13
CA GLU A 229 14.98 -3.50 -12.36
C GLU A 229 13.80 -4.24 -11.73
N LEU A 230 13.44 -3.86 -10.48
CA LEU A 230 12.26 -4.41 -9.81
C LEU A 230 10.99 -4.17 -10.63
N ALA A 231 10.74 -2.92 -11.03
CA ALA A 231 9.58 -2.54 -11.81
C ALA A 231 9.48 -3.32 -13.12
N LYS A 232 10.59 -3.52 -13.83
CA LYS A 232 10.65 -4.34 -15.05
C LYS A 232 10.33 -5.81 -14.81
N ARG A 233 10.68 -6.36 -13.63
CA ARG A 233 10.37 -7.77 -13.29
C ARG A 233 8.89 -7.97 -13.03
N PHE A 234 8.28 -7.10 -12.23
CA PHE A 234 6.85 -7.15 -11.92
C PHE A 234 5.95 -6.71 -13.08
N GLY A 235 6.44 -5.85 -13.97
CA GLY A 235 5.71 -5.42 -15.17
C GLY A 235 5.49 -6.52 -16.20
N LYS A 236 6.20 -7.65 -16.12
CA LYS A 236 6.03 -8.78 -17.04
C LYS A 236 4.66 -9.42 -16.85
N GLU A 237 4.10 -9.91 -17.96
CA GLU A 237 2.87 -10.68 -17.92
C GLU A 237 3.08 -11.98 -17.13
N ASP A 238 2.16 -12.25 -16.22
CA ASP A 238 2.07 -13.58 -15.62
C ASP A 238 1.34 -14.50 -16.60
N ARG A 239 1.96 -15.62 -16.89
CA ARG A 239 1.39 -16.67 -17.76
C ARG A 239 0.79 -17.82 -16.95
N SER A 240 0.56 -17.62 -15.65
CA SER A 240 -0.10 -18.61 -14.82
C SER A 240 -1.59 -18.71 -15.18
N ASP A 241 -2.16 -19.91 -15.07
CA ASP A 241 -3.60 -20.13 -15.21
C ASP A 241 -4.40 -19.60 -14.00
N GLN A 242 -3.71 -19.05 -13.00
CA GLN A 242 -4.32 -18.50 -11.78
C GLN A 242 -4.67 -17.03 -11.95
N LEU A 243 -5.76 -16.61 -11.33
CA LEU A 243 -6.09 -15.19 -11.24
C LEU A 243 -5.06 -14.47 -10.35
N LEU A 244 -4.24 -13.63 -10.96
CA LEU A 244 -3.22 -12.85 -10.29
C LEU A 244 -3.59 -11.37 -10.30
N TYR A 245 -3.86 -10.78 -9.15
CA TYR A 245 -3.98 -9.33 -9.00
C TYR A 245 -2.60 -8.69 -8.99
N LYS A 246 -2.38 -7.76 -9.93
CA LYS A 246 -1.12 -7.01 -10.02
C LYS A 246 -1.00 -6.04 -8.86
N THR A 247 0.22 -5.86 -8.38
CA THR A 247 0.56 -4.83 -7.40
C THR A 247 1.76 -4.03 -7.88
N VAL A 248 1.72 -2.74 -7.67
CA VAL A 248 2.84 -1.82 -7.87
C VAL A 248 3.25 -1.19 -6.55
N MET A 249 4.42 -0.58 -6.51
CA MET A 249 4.97 0.04 -5.32
C MET A 249 5.60 1.40 -5.69
N PRO A 250 5.36 2.49 -4.93
CA PRO A 250 5.95 3.79 -5.26
C PRO A 250 7.46 3.83 -5.01
N SER A 251 7.90 3.23 -3.90
CA SER A 251 9.29 3.12 -3.47
C SER A 251 9.40 2.08 -2.36
N TRP A 252 10.62 1.80 -1.91
CA TRP A 252 10.87 0.96 -0.73
C TRP A 252 12.20 1.32 -0.08
N ASP A 253 12.13 1.59 1.20
CA ASP A 253 13.28 1.84 2.06
C ASP A 253 12.91 1.64 3.53
N ASN A 254 13.17 0.46 4.06
CA ASN A 254 12.79 0.13 5.43
C ASN A 254 13.89 0.40 6.48
N ASP A 255 14.87 1.24 6.15
CA ASP A 255 15.95 1.59 7.07
C ASP A 255 15.43 2.30 8.33
N ALA A 256 14.31 3.03 8.24
CA ALA A 256 13.68 3.65 9.40
C ALA A 256 13.26 2.62 10.48
N ARG A 257 12.85 1.40 10.07
CA ARG A 257 12.57 0.27 10.99
C ARG A 257 13.80 -0.49 11.40
N LYS A 258 14.82 -0.56 10.52
CA LYS A 258 16.04 -1.36 10.69
C LYS A 258 17.29 -0.51 10.46
N PRO A 259 17.57 0.48 11.32
CA PRO A 259 18.65 1.44 11.08
C PRO A 259 19.99 0.77 10.77
N GLY A 260 20.56 1.05 9.60
CA GLY A 260 21.81 0.48 9.12
C GLY A 260 21.71 -0.98 8.65
N ALA A 261 20.54 -1.61 8.70
CA ALA A 261 20.32 -2.99 8.25
C ALA A 261 19.10 -3.12 7.32
N GLY A 262 18.55 -2.00 6.88
CA GLY A 262 17.41 -1.94 5.98
C GLY A 262 17.72 -2.40 4.56
N HIS A 263 16.67 -2.60 3.79
CA HIS A 263 16.72 -2.81 2.34
C HIS A 263 16.19 -1.56 1.65
N THR A 264 16.99 -0.97 0.77
CA THR A 264 16.66 0.25 0.05
C THR A 264 16.64 -0.01 -1.44
N PHE A 265 15.58 0.42 -2.12
CA PHE A 265 15.52 0.42 -3.57
C PHE A 265 15.78 1.84 -4.08
N VAL A 266 16.99 2.04 -4.61
CA VAL A 266 17.38 3.33 -5.20
C VAL A 266 16.76 3.55 -6.58
N ASN A 267 16.82 4.77 -7.11
CA ASN A 267 16.24 5.16 -8.41
C ASN A 267 14.71 5.09 -8.47
N ALA A 268 14.01 4.98 -7.33
CA ALA A 268 12.57 5.12 -7.28
C ALA A 268 12.17 6.57 -7.63
N THR A 269 11.41 6.71 -8.71
CA THR A 269 10.91 8.02 -9.19
C THR A 269 9.46 7.89 -9.65
N PRO A 270 8.68 8.98 -9.63
CA PRO A 270 7.31 8.97 -10.16
C PRO A 270 7.24 8.50 -11.62
N ARG A 271 8.28 8.73 -12.42
CA ARG A 271 8.35 8.27 -13.81
C ARG A 271 8.45 6.74 -13.92
N VAL A 272 9.33 6.12 -13.14
CA VAL A 272 9.49 4.66 -13.14
C VAL A 272 8.24 3.99 -12.58
N TYR A 273 7.70 4.54 -11.49
CA TYR A 273 6.43 4.10 -10.92
C TYR A 273 5.29 4.17 -11.95
N ALA A 274 5.13 5.30 -12.66
CA ALA A 274 4.09 5.46 -13.68
C ALA A 274 4.20 4.43 -14.81
N ALA A 275 5.41 4.10 -15.25
CA ALA A 275 5.64 3.09 -16.26
C ALA A 275 5.21 1.69 -15.76
N TRP A 276 5.60 1.32 -14.54
CA TRP A 276 5.20 0.07 -13.92
C TRP A 276 3.68 0.00 -13.73
N LEU A 277 3.05 1.07 -13.23
CA LEU A 277 1.60 1.15 -13.08
C LEU A 277 0.89 1.01 -14.42
N ALA A 278 1.40 1.62 -15.49
CA ALA A 278 0.81 1.49 -16.83
C ALA A 278 0.87 0.04 -17.33
N ASP A 279 1.96 -0.67 -17.11
CA ASP A 279 2.06 -2.09 -17.45
C ASP A 279 1.08 -2.95 -16.64
N ALA A 280 0.98 -2.70 -15.33
CA ALA A 280 0.01 -3.38 -14.47
C ALA A 280 -1.44 -3.11 -14.91
N CYS A 281 -1.77 -1.86 -15.25
CA CYS A 281 -3.09 -1.48 -15.78
C CYS A 281 -3.38 -2.19 -17.10
N ARG A 282 -2.42 -2.26 -18.02
CA ARG A 282 -2.58 -2.95 -19.31
C ARG A 282 -2.94 -4.42 -19.11
N VAL A 283 -2.20 -5.13 -18.25
CA VAL A 283 -2.48 -6.53 -17.91
C VAL A 283 -3.84 -6.68 -17.25
N THR A 284 -4.16 -5.83 -16.29
CA THR A 284 -5.43 -5.86 -15.55
C THR A 284 -6.63 -5.57 -16.46
N ALA A 285 -6.53 -4.57 -17.33
CA ALA A 285 -7.61 -4.18 -18.25
C ALA A 285 -7.91 -5.26 -19.31
N SER A 286 -6.95 -6.12 -19.63
CA SER A 286 -7.14 -7.22 -20.60
C SER A 286 -8.01 -8.38 -20.09
N ARG A 287 -8.31 -8.41 -18.79
CA ARG A 287 -9.13 -9.48 -18.19
C ARG A 287 -10.57 -9.41 -18.67
N ALA A 288 -11.14 -10.59 -18.91
CA ALA A 288 -12.50 -10.71 -19.45
C ALA A 288 -13.56 -10.23 -18.46
N LEU A 289 -13.44 -10.64 -17.20
CA LEU A 289 -14.43 -10.31 -16.15
C LEU A 289 -14.12 -8.94 -15.51
N PRO A 290 -15.09 -8.00 -15.51
CA PRO A 290 -14.88 -6.67 -14.95
C PRO A 290 -14.43 -6.68 -13.48
N ASP A 291 -15.05 -7.50 -12.63
CA ASP A 291 -14.73 -7.58 -11.20
C ASP A 291 -13.30 -8.10 -10.93
N HIS A 292 -12.68 -8.75 -11.92
CA HIS A 292 -11.29 -9.17 -11.83
C HIS A 292 -10.31 -8.05 -12.23
N ARG A 293 -10.80 -6.91 -12.72
CA ARG A 293 -9.96 -5.78 -13.16
C ARG A 293 -9.57 -4.90 -11.99
N MET A 294 -8.87 -5.47 -11.04
CA MET A 294 -8.40 -4.82 -9.83
C MET A 294 -6.87 -4.92 -9.76
N LEU A 295 -6.23 -3.86 -9.31
CA LEU A 295 -4.81 -3.83 -8.99
C LEU A 295 -4.59 -3.13 -7.66
N PHE A 296 -3.47 -3.39 -7.04
CA PHE A 296 -3.12 -2.86 -5.73
C PHE A 296 -1.87 -1.98 -5.80
N VAL A 297 -1.71 -1.11 -4.80
CA VAL A 297 -0.49 -0.33 -4.59
C VAL A 297 0.01 -0.60 -3.16
N ASN A 298 1.23 -1.02 -3.03
CA ASN A 298 1.91 -1.20 -1.76
C ASN A 298 2.91 -0.06 -1.54
N ALA A 299 2.54 1.02 -0.82
CA ALA A 299 1.30 1.18 -0.11
C ALA A 299 0.79 2.63 -0.17
N TRP A 300 -0.28 2.90 0.58
CA TRP A 300 -0.78 4.26 0.79
C TRP A 300 0.14 5.02 1.74
N ASN A 301 0.47 4.43 2.90
CA ASN A 301 1.13 5.13 4.00
C ASN A 301 2.11 4.29 4.84
N GLU A 302 2.84 3.37 4.21
CA GLU A 302 3.93 2.63 4.87
C GLU A 302 5.20 3.50 4.95
N TRP A 303 5.13 4.56 5.76
CA TRP A 303 6.17 5.57 5.88
C TRP A 303 7.52 5.03 6.36
N ALA A 304 7.50 4.13 7.35
CA ALA A 304 8.73 3.56 7.89
C ALA A 304 9.35 2.47 6.99
N GLU A 305 8.63 2.08 5.94
CA GLU A 305 9.16 1.25 4.84
C GLU A 305 9.47 2.07 3.59
N GLY A 306 9.31 3.41 3.67
CA GLY A 306 9.52 4.28 2.53
C GLY A 306 8.59 3.98 1.35
N ALA A 307 7.48 3.28 1.60
CA ALA A 307 6.50 2.86 0.60
C ALA A 307 5.18 3.61 0.82
N HIS A 308 5.07 4.81 0.30
CA HIS A 308 3.90 5.66 0.51
C HIS A 308 3.49 6.41 -0.75
N LEU A 309 2.18 6.46 -1.02
CA LEU A 309 1.59 7.35 -2.03
C LEU A 309 1.22 8.72 -1.46
N GLU A 310 1.04 8.80 -0.15
CA GLU A 310 0.80 10.08 0.51
C GLU A 310 1.90 11.08 0.17
N PRO A 311 1.55 12.37 -0.02
CA PRO A 311 2.50 13.39 -0.43
C PRO A 311 3.64 13.56 0.58
N ASP A 312 4.85 13.59 0.10
CA ASP A 312 6.06 13.82 0.89
C ASP A 312 6.73 15.16 0.57
N ARG A 313 7.76 15.49 1.32
CA ARG A 313 8.51 16.74 1.11
C ARG A 313 9.43 16.70 -0.11
N ARG A 314 9.77 15.51 -0.62
CA ARG A 314 10.65 15.37 -1.78
C ARG A 314 9.90 15.47 -3.10
N TRP A 315 8.77 14.77 -3.18
CA TRP A 315 8.05 14.57 -4.42
C TRP A 315 6.70 15.28 -4.47
N GLY A 316 6.23 15.83 -3.32
CA GLY A 316 4.90 16.40 -3.21
C GLY A 316 3.85 15.41 -3.69
N TYR A 317 3.01 15.84 -4.62
CA TYR A 317 1.93 15.03 -5.20
C TYR A 317 2.33 14.19 -6.41
N ALA A 318 3.60 14.17 -6.81
CA ALA A 318 4.00 13.60 -8.10
C ALA A 318 3.65 12.11 -8.28
N TYR A 319 3.68 11.31 -7.21
CA TYR A 319 3.24 9.92 -7.27
C TYR A 319 1.73 9.79 -7.44
N LEU A 320 0.94 10.59 -6.74
CA LEU A 320 -0.51 10.65 -6.89
C LEU A 320 -0.92 11.15 -8.26
N ASP A 321 -0.30 12.21 -8.77
CA ASP A 321 -0.54 12.72 -10.12
C ASP A 321 -0.18 11.67 -11.19
N ALA A 322 0.94 10.98 -11.03
CA ALA A 322 1.33 9.87 -11.89
C ALA A 322 0.27 8.75 -11.87
N THR A 323 -0.26 8.41 -10.70
CA THR A 323 -1.33 7.44 -10.52
C THR A 323 -2.57 7.86 -11.32
N ALA A 324 -3.06 9.07 -11.09
CA ALA A 324 -4.26 9.57 -11.75
C ALA A 324 -4.11 9.64 -13.28
N ARG A 325 -2.98 10.13 -13.77
CA ARG A 325 -2.68 10.20 -15.22
C ARG A 325 -2.61 8.83 -15.89
N VAL A 326 -2.12 7.82 -15.20
CA VAL A 326 -2.11 6.46 -15.73
C VAL A 326 -3.53 5.89 -15.69
N LEU A 327 -4.21 5.97 -14.56
CA LEU A 327 -5.56 5.43 -14.41
C LEU A 327 -6.55 6.03 -15.42
N SER A 328 -6.50 7.33 -15.67
CA SER A 328 -7.39 8.01 -16.64
C SER A 328 -7.28 7.48 -18.07
N ARG A 329 -6.21 6.77 -18.43
CA ARG A 329 -6.05 6.14 -19.75
C ARG A 329 -6.76 4.79 -19.87
N TYR A 330 -6.92 4.09 -18.74
CA TYR A 330 -7.46 2.74 -18.70
C TYR A 330 -8.88 2.66 -18.15
N TYR A 331 -9.22 3.58 -17.27
CA TYR A 331 -10.55 3.70 -16.70
C TYR A 331 -11.21 4.96 -17.28
N ARG A 332 -12.30 4.77 -18.02
CA ARG A 332 -13.13 5.87 -18.48
C ARG A 332 -13.98 6.39 -17.32
N ASP A 333 -13.35 7.11 -16.43
CA ASP A 333 -14.03 7.93 -15.45
C ASP A 333 -14.04 9.38 -15.96
N PRO A 334 -15.17 9.85 -16.55
CA PRO A 334 -15.27 11.24 -17.01
C PRO A 334 -15.00 12.25 -15.89
N GLU A 335 -15.45 11.93 -14.67
CA GLU A 335 -15.27 12.82 -13.53
C GLU A 335 -13.81 12.90 -13.07
N LEU A 336 -13.03 11.82 -13.20
CA LEU A 336 -11.60 11.85 -12.89
C LEU A 336 -10.85 12.83 -13.80
N ASN A 337 -11.13 12.78 -15.10
CA ASN A 337 -10.53 13.72 -16.05
C ASN A 337 -10.93 15.16 -15.76
N ASP A 338 -12.19 15.39 -15.42
CA ASP A 338 -12.69 16.73 -15.08
C ASP A 338 -12.07 17.23 -13.76
N ARG A 339 -11.92 16.36 -12.75
CA ARG A 339 -11.24 16.71 -11.49
C ARG A 339 -9.78 17.08 -11.72
N LEU A 340 -9.04 16.30 -12.53
CA LEU A 340 -7.66 16.60 -12.87
C LEU A 340 -7.50 17.89 -13.66
N GLN A 341 -8.41 18.14 -14.60
CA GLN A 341 -8.41 19.39 -15.35
C GLN A 341 -8.76 20.59 -14.47
N ALA A 342 -9.73 20.45 -13.57
CA ALA A 342 -10.10 21.49 -12.63
C ALA A 342 -8.97 21.80 -11.65
N HIS A 343 -8.28 20.78 -11.18
CA HIS A 343 -7.11 20.92 -10.32
C HIS A 343 -6.01 21.73 -11.04
N ASN A 344 -5.62 21.29 -12.23
CA ASN A 344 -4.63 21.99 -13.04
C ASN A 344 -5.07 23.42 -13.40
N ALA A 345 -6.34 23.61 -13.79
CA ALA A 345 -6.87 24.93 -14.09
C ALA A 345 -6.93 25.85 -12.87
N GLY A 346 -7.17 25.30 -11.68
CA GLY A 346 -7.15 26.05 -10.44
C GLY A 346 -5.79 26.66 -10.13
N PHE A 347 -4.72 25.95 -10.45
CA PHE A 347 -3.36 26.46 -10.32
C PHE A 347 -3.03 27.53 -11.36
N VAL A 348 -3.34 27.29 -12.62
CA VAL A 348 -3.11 28.25 -13.69
C VAL A 348 -3.88 29.56 -13.49
N LYS A 349 -5.10 29.49 -12.95
CA LYS A 349 -5.94 30.67 -12.72
C LYS A 349 -5.54 31.52 -11.53
N ARG A 350 -4.83 30.96 -10.58
CA ARG A 350 -4.41 31.68 -9.38
C ARG A 350 -3.23 32.64 -9.62
N HIS A 351 -2.47 32.39 -10.66
CA HIS A 351 -1.20 33.10 -10.87
C HIS A 351 -0.97 33.34 -12.37
N ASP A 352 -0.90 34.59 -12.73
CA ASP A 352 -0.60 35.01 -14.11
C ASP A 352 0.86 34.72 -14.50
N ALA A 353 1.69 34.47 -13.52
CA ALA A 353 3.07 34.05 -13.72
C ALA A 353 3.21 32.58 -13.42
N ALA A 354 3.00 31.84 -14.45
CA ALA A 354 3.09 30.39 -14.34
C ALA A 354 4.50 29.86 -14.32
N VAL A 355 5.44 30.67 -14.20
CA VAL A 355 6.74 30.12 -14.18
C VAL A 355 7.22 30.13 -12.83
N VAL A 356 6.81 29.20 -12.17
CA VAL A 356 7.55 29.15 -11.10
C VAL A 356 8.32 27.98 -10.98
N VAL A 357 9.39 28.27 -11.03
CA VAL A 357 10.35 27.32 -10.67
C VAL A 357 10.67 27.55 -9.24
N HIS A 358 10.15 26.76 -8.46
CA HIS A 358 10.68 26.64 -7.15
C HIS A 358 11.93 25.74 -7.25
N LEU A 359 13.07 26.27 -6.95
CA LEU A 359 14.36 25.60 -7.15
C LEU A 359 14.47 24.25 -6.47
N TYR A 360 13.80 24.06 -5.33
CA TYR A 360 13.78 22.78 -4.62
C TYR A 360 13.02 21.68 -5.35
N PHE A 361 12.17 22.05 -6.28
CA PHE A 361 11.32 21.13 -7.03
C PHE A 361 11.55 21.21 -8.52
N GLU A 362 12.64 21.82 -8.92
CA GLU A 362 12.99 22.01 -10.33
C GLU A 362 12.93 20.69 -11.10
N ASP A 363 13.51 19.64 -10.56
CA ASP A 363 13.47 18.32 -11.16
C ASP A 363 12.06 17.76 -11.29
N LEU A 364 11.25 17.94 -10.28
CA LEU A 364 9.88 17.52 -10.28
C LEU A 364 9.06 18.32 -11.29
N TYR A 365 9.25 19.62 -11.27
CA TYR A 365 8.58 20.54 -12.16
C TYR A 365 8.89 20.22 -13.62
N LEU A 366 10.13 20.15 -13.99
CA LEU A 366 10.57 19.88 -15.36
C LEU A 366 10.14 18.49 -15.84
N LYS A 367 10.30 17.49 -15.00
CA LYS A 367 9.97 16.11 -15.35
C LYS A 367 8.48 15.85 -15.44
N ALA A 368 7.70 16.54 -14.66
CA ALA A 368 6.29 16.42 -14.71
C ALA A 368 5.63 17.14 -15.89
N GLY A 369 6.40 17.84 -16.68
CA GLY A 369 5.86 18.54 -17.84
C GLY A 369 5.11 19.79 -17.48
N GLY A 370 5.50 20.34 -16.41
CA GLY A 370 5.12 21.63 -16.03
C GLY A 370 3.75 21.77 -15.50
N GLY A 371 3.65 22.36 -14.71
CA GLY A 371 2.71 23.00 -14.41
C GLY A 371 2.12 23.13 -13.17
N TYR A 372 1.85 22.51 -12.46
CA TYR A 372 0.98 22.66 -11.37
C TYR A 372 1.62 23.09 -10.13
N TYR A 373 2.40 23.34 -10.25
CA TYR A 373 3.20 23.40 -9.32
C TYR A 373 2.98 24.63 -8.58
N PHE A 374 2.02 24.62 -8.17
CA PHE A 374 1.78 24.51 -6.87
C PHE A 374 2.46 25.51 -6.03
N TYR A 375 3.54 25.72 -6.40
CA TYR A 375 4.48 26.55 -5.72
C TYR A 375 4.41 27.97 -6.14
N SER A 376 3.44 28.19 -6.89
CA SER A 376 3.02 29.53 -7.24
C SER A 376 2.83 30.44 -6.04
N ASP A 377 2.49 29.93 -4.90
CA ASP A 377 2.40 30.74 -3.70
C ASP A 377 3.77 31.18 -3.16
N THR A 378 4.81 30.51 -3.56
CA THR A 378 6.18 30.86 -3.22
C THR A 378 6.75 31.92 -4.13
N LEU A 379 6.09 32.21 -5.21
CA LEU A 379 6.50 33.19 -6.17
C LEU A 379 5.83 34.52 -6.08
N LYS A 380 5.22 34.77 -5.00
CA LYS A 380 4.84 36.11 -4.62
C LYS A 380 6.04 36.96 -4.19
N LEU A 381 7.14 36.76 -4.83
CA LEU A 381 8.27 37.66 -4.65
C LEU A 381 8.21 38.80 -5.66
#